data_ccd3ba5641f302b87c38cef179c241e4
#
_entry.id   ccd3ba5641f302b87c38cef179c241e4
#
_cell.length_a   1.000
_cell.length_b   1.000
_cell.length_c   1.000
_cell.angle_alpha   90.00
_cell.angle_beta   90.00
_cell.angle_gamma   90.00
#
_symmetry.space_group_name_H-M   'P 1'
#
loop_
_entity.id
_entity.type
_entity.pdbx_description
1 polymer ?
#
loop_
_entity_poly.entity_id
_entity_poly.type
_entity_poly.pdbx_seq_one_letter_code
_entity_poly.pdbx_strand_id
1 'polypeptide(L)'
;MINFNQAAENNKKPILTELKRILVEPGALLEIGSGSGQHVLYMAELLQDVIWQPTEMAVNLSALAHNLTSSRIHNILQPFELEVGKDWPNGEYRYAYAANVLHIMSEKLLPSIFKELKEVVQAGGIAVFYGPFKYNGYFTTDSNKRFDEWLRKKSSEAGIRDIEMVLAEAHNSGFTLIEDIAMPANNQLLVFSRQ
;
A
#
# COMPACT_ATOMS: atom_id res chain seq x y z
N MET A 1 -9.64 -16.53 -9.34
CA MET A 1 -8.79 -15.36 -9.18
C MET A 1 -7.38 -15.69 -9.62
N ILE A 2 -6.88 -14.99 -10.61
CA ILE A 2 -5.50 -15.11 -11.12
C ILE A 2 -4.55 -14.46 -10.10
N ASN A 3 -3.36 -15.05 -9.89
CA ASN A 3 -2.35 -14.55 -8.94
C ASN A 3 -2.86 -14.43 -7.48
N PHE A 4 -3.74 -15.34 -7.05
CA PHE A 4 -4.22 -15.38 -5.66
C PHE A 4 -3.04 -15.38 -4.67
N ASN A 5 -3.13 -14.56 -3.63
CA ASN A 5 -2.09 -14.43 -2.62
C ASN A 5 -2.65 -14.75 -1.22
N GLN A 6 -2.12 -15.81 -0.58
CA GLN A 6 -2.59 -16.23 0.74
C GLN A 6 -2.30 -15.18 1.83
N ALA A 7 -1.22 -14.41 1.71
CA ALA A 7 -0.92 -13.35 2.67
C ALA A 7 -1.96 -12.22 2.60
N ALA A 8 -2.38 -11.83 1.38
CA ALA A 8 -3.44 -10.84 1.18
C ALA A 8 -4.79 -11.36 1.74
N GLU A 9 -5.08 -12.64 1.58
CA GLU A 9 -6.27 -13.25 2.15
C GLU A 9 -6.27 -13.21 3.68
N ASN A 10 -5.14 -13.48 4.30
CA ASN A 10 -5.01 -13.55 5.76
C ASN A 10 -5.06 -12.16 6.42
N ASN A 11 -4.54 -11.11 5.76
CA ASN A 11 -4.42 -9.79 6.36
C ASN A 11 -5.56 -8.82 6.02
N LYS A 12 -6.41 -9.11 5.02
CA LYS A 12 -7.49 -8.22 4.59
C LYS A 12 -8.47 -7.82 5.71
N LYS A 13 -8.82 -8.74 6.60
CA LYS A 13 -9.75 -8.47 7.72
C LYS A 13 -9.14 -7.56 8.78
N PRO A 14 -7.95 -7.86 9.34
CA PRO A 14 -7.28 -6.95 10.27
C PRO A 14 -7.07 -5.56 9.70
N ILE A 15 -6.62 -5.45 8.44
CA ILE A 15 -6.41 -4.16 7.78
C ILE A 15 -7.73 -3.40 7.64
N LEU A 16 -8.81 -4.05 7.20
CA LEU A 16 -10.13 -3.41 7.10
C LEU A 16 -10.62 -2.84 8.43
N THR A 17 -10.34 -3.52 9.54
CA THR A 17 -10.72 -3.03 10.87
C THR A 17 -10.10 -1.65 11.13
N GLU A 18 -8.83 -1.48 10.81
CA GLU A 18 -8.14 -0.19 10.96
C GLU A 18 -8.60 0.83 9.91
N LEU A 19 -8.75 0.42 8.64
CA LEU A 19 -9.20 1.32 7.59
C LEU A 19 -10.59 1.92 7.87
N LYS A 20 -11.51 1.17 8.49
CA LYS A 20 -12.84 1.69 8.88
C LYS A 20 -12.80 2.87 9.85
N ARG A 21 -11.78 2.97 10.71
CA ARG A 21 -11.62 4.11 11.61
C ARG A 21 -10.75 5.23 11.03
N ILE A 22 -9.96 4.93 10.00
CA ILE A 22 -9.05 5.89 9.35
C ILE A 22 -9.76 6.60 8.18
N LEU A 23 -10.48 5.85 7.35
CA LEU A 23 -11.15 6.34 6.13
C LEU A 23 -12.59 6.76 6.46
N VAL A 24 -12.76 7.74 7.34
CA VAL A 24 -14.07 8.14 7.86
C VAL A 24 -14.85 9.09 6.95
N GLU A 25 -14.16 9.80 6.08
CA GLU A 25 -14.78 10.76 5.17
C GLU A 25 -14.92 10.16 3.75
N PRO A 26 -15.98 10.47 3.02
CA PRO A 26 -16.07 10.10 1.61
C PRO A 26 -14.88 10.63 0.79
N GLY A 27 -14.41 9.85 -0.18
CA GLY A 27 -13.31 10.29 -1.04
C GLY A 27 -12.74 9.19 -1.91
N ALA A 28 -11.87 9.59 -2.85
CA ALA A 28 -11.15 8.65 -3.68
C ALA A 28 -9.89 8.12 -2.96
N LEU A 29 -9.63 6.84 -3.12
CA LEU A 29 -8.47 6.13 -2.60
C LEU A 29 -7.65 5.54 -3.76
N LEU A 30 -6.36 5.89 -3.82
CA LEU A 30 -5.40 5.26 -4.72
C LEU A 30 -4.80 4.02 -4.04
N GLU A 31 -5.04 2.83 -4.58
CA GLU A 31 -4.38 1.61 -4.12
C GLU A 31 -3.17 1.32 -4.99
N ILE A 32 -1.98 1.35 -4.40
CA ILE A 32 -0.71 1.12 -5.07
C ILE A 32 -0.35 -0.35 -4.97
N GLY A 33 -0.21 -1.03 -6.13
CA GLY A 33 0.13 -2.43 -6.18
C GLY A 33 -1.00 -3.35 -5.67
N SER A 34 -2.16 -3.27 -6.31
CA SER A 34 -3.36 -4.05 -5.92
C SER A 34 -3.21 -5.57 -6.10
N GLY A 35 -2.15 -6.03 -6.78
CA GLY A 35 -1.86 -7.44 -6.98
C GLY A 35 -3.00 -8.18 -7.68
N SER A 36 -3.56 -9.17 -7.00
CA SER A 36 -4.72 -9.92 -7.52
C SER A 36 -6.07 -9.22 -7.34
N GLY A 37 -6.13 -8.09 -6.64
CA GLY A 37 -7.36 -7.37 -6.34
C GLY A 37 -8.12 -7.88 -5.10
N GLN A 38 -7.50 -8.75 -4.28
CA GLN A 38 -8.18 -9.33 -3.11
C GLN A 38 -8.56 -8.26 -2.08
N HIS A 39 -7.69 -7.26 -1.85
CA HIS A 39 -7.97 -6.15 -0.93
C HIS A 39 -9.07 -5.26 -1.48
N VAL A 40 -8.93 -4.77 -2.71
CA VAL A 40 -9.92 -3.85 -3.29
C VAL A 40 -11.30 -4.48 -3.34
N LEU A 41 -11.43 -5.75 -3.77
CA LEU A 41 -12.72 -6.45 -3.82
C LEU A 41 -13.38 -6.57 -2.43
N TYR A 42 -12.57 -6.92 -1.42
CA TYR A 42 -13.07 -7.11 -0.06
C TYR A 42 -13.38 -5.78 0.66
N MET A 43 -12.51 -4.79 0.48
CA MET A 43 -12.60 -3.52 1.21
C MET A 43 -13.60 -2.56 0.59
N ALA A 44 -13.65 -2.46 -0.75
CA ALA A 44 -14.60 -1.58 -1.42
C ALA A 44 -16.07 -1.98 -1.18
N GLU A 45 -16.36 -3.28 -1.05
CA GLU A 45 -17.69 -3.77 -0.68
C GLU A 45 -18.14 -3.27 0.69
N LEU A 46 -17.20 -3.06 1.62
CA LEU A 46 -17.45 -2.75 3.04
C LEU A 46 -17.14 -1.28 3.40
N LEU A 47 -16.58 -0.50 2.46
CA LEU A 47 -16.26 0.93 2.56
C LEU A 47 -16.90 1.66 1.37
N GLN A 48 -18.22 1.70 1.34
CA GLN A 48 -19.01 2.16 0.17
C GLN A 48 -18.85 3.65 -0.13
N ASP A 49 -18.47 4.47 0.85
CA ASP A 49 -18.22 5.90 0.70
C ASP A 49 -16.82 6.21 0.14
N VAL A 50 -15.98 5.18 -0.03
CA VAL A 50 -14.63 5.30 -0.59
C VAL A 50 -14.63 4.78 -2.03
N ILE A 51 -14.23 5.63 -2.98
CA ILE A 51 -14.05 5.23 -4.39
C ILE A 51 -12.64 4.69 -4.56
N TRP A 52 -12.52 3.41 -4.90
CA TRP A 52 -11.25 2.71 -5.03
C TRP A 52 -10.70 2.82 -6.45
N GLN A 53 -9.48 3.33 -6.55
CA GLN A 53 -8.68 3.33 -7.77
C GLN A 53 -7.56 2.29 -7.63
N PRO A 54 -7.78 1.07 -8.10
CA PRO A 54 -6.73 0.05 -8.08
C PRO A 54 -5.67 0.33 -9.13
N THR A 55 -4.42 0.00 -8.81
CA THR A 55 -3.30 0.15 -9.73
C THR A 55 -2.35 -1.04 -9.64
N GLU A 56 -1.63 -1.31 -10.74
CA GLU A 56 -0.64 -2.39 -10.78
C GLU A 56 0.39 -2.12 -11.89
N MET A 57 1.54 -2.75 -11.81
CA MET A 57 2.52 -2.70 -12.90
C MET A 57 1.96 -3.40 -14.14
N ALA A 58 2.41 -2.96 -15.35
CA ALA A 58 1.96 -3.46 -16.64
C ALA A 58 1.91 -4.99 -16.71
N VAL A 59 2.91 -5.68 -16.17
CA VAL A 59 3.03 -7.15 -16.20
C VAL A 59 1.87 -7.87 -15.49
N ASN A 60 1.24 -7.27 -14.50
CA ASN A 60 0.15 -7.86 -13.72
C ASN A 60 -1.21 -7.20 -13.99
N LEU A 61 -1.24 -6.07 -14.68
CA LEU A 61 -2.45 -5.25 -14.86
C LEU A 61 -3.60 -6.02 -15.52
N SER A 62 -3.31 -6.84 -16.55
CA SER A 62 -4.33 -7.65 -17.22
C SER A 62 -4.97 -8.69 -16.30
N ALA A 63 -4.19 -9.30 -15.40
CA ALA A 63 -4.69 -10.25 -14.42
C ALA A 63 -5.58 -9.55 -13.37
N LEU A 64 -5.17 -8.38 -12.89
CA LEU A 64 -5.98 -7.56 -12.00
C LEU A 64 -7.31 -7.18 -12.65
N ALA A 65 -7.28 -6.60 -13.86
CA ALA A 65 -8.48 -6.21 -14.60
C ALA A 65 -9.44 -7.39 -14.79
N HIS A 66 -8.92 -8.57 -15.17
CA HIS A 66 -9.72 -9.79 -15.29
C HIS A 66 -10.41 -10.18 -13.98
N ASN A 67 -9.68 -10.13 -12.85
CA ASN A 67 -10.23 -10.49 -11.55
C ASN A 67 -11.34 -9.53 -11.09
N LEU A 68 -11.26 -8.25 -11.49
CA LEU A 68 -12.26 -7.22 -11.15
C LEU A 68 -13.50 -7.25 -12.06
N THR A 69 -13.39 -7.80 -13.27
CA THR A 69 -14.46 -7.79 -14.29
C THR A 69 -15.76 -8.45 -13.80
N SER A 70 -15.69 -9.47 -12.97
CA SER A 70 -16.87 -10.17 -12.43
C SER A 70 -17.49 -9.47 -11.21
N SER A 71 -16.84 -8.42 -10.69
CA SER A 71 -17.32 -7.68 -9.53
C SER A 71 -18.53 -6.81 -9.92
N ARG A 72 -19.53 -6.78 -9.03
CA ARG A 72 -20.67 -5.84 -9.12
C ARG A 72 -20.52 -4.67 -8.14
N ILE A 73 -19.32 -4.48 -7.59
CA ILE A 73 -19.01 -3.42 -6.63
C ILE A 73 -18.85 -2.11 -7.41
N HIS A 74 -19.73 -1.17 -7.17
CA HIS A 74 -19.88 0.04 -7.99
C HIS A 74 -18.85 1.14 -7.72
N ASN A 75 -18.17 1.08 -6.56
CA ASN A 75 -17.16 2.04 -6.13
C ASN A 75 -15.72 1.60 -6.44
N ILE A 76 -15.52 0.63 -7.36
CA ILE A 76 -14.22 0.25 -7.90
C ILE A 76 -14.08 0.79 -9.31
N LEU A 77 -13.07 1.63 -9.54
CA LEU A 77 -12.75 2.15 -10.87
C LEU A 77 -11.96 1.13 -11.70
N GLN A 78 -11.87 1.37 -13.01
CA GLN A 78 -11.02 0.56 -13.88
C GLN A 78 -9.55 0.69 -13.44
N PRO A 79 -8.82 -0.43 -13.28
CA PRO A 79 -7.43 -0.38 -12.90
C PRO A 79 -6.58 0.24 -14.00
N PHE A 80 -5.54 0.98 -13.61
CA PHE A 80 -4.55 1.47 -14.56
C PHE A 80 -3.12 1.11 -14.15
N GLU A 81 -2.20 1.25 -15.11
CA GLU A 81 -0.78 1.00 -14.89
C GLU A 81 -0.19 2.08 -13.99
N LEU A 82 0.50 1.64 -12.92
CA LEU A 82 1.28 2.50 -12.06
C LEU A 82 2.57 1.79 -11.63
N GLU A 83 3.70 2.45 -11.85
CA GLU A 83 5.02 1.96 -11.46
C GLU A 83 5.73 3.05 -10.64
N VAL A 84 6.21 2.70 -9.45
CA VAL A 84 6.98 3.62 -8.62
C VAL A 84 8.29 3.98 -9.31
N GLY A 85 8.61 5.27 -9.36
CA GLY A 85 9.78 5.80 -10.06
C GLY A 85 9.52 6.22 -11.52
N LYS A 86 8.29 6.09 -11.99
CA LYS A 86 7.79 6.72 -13.23
C LYS A 86 6.75 7.78 -12.88
N ASP A 87 6.46 8.68 -13.81
CA ASP A 87 5.44 9.71 -13.63
C ASP A 87 4.06 9.06 -13.44
N TRP A 88 3.38 9.42 -12.38
CA TRP A 88 2.04 8.93 -12.11
C TRP A 88 0.98 9.76 -12.83
N PRO A 89 -0.14 9.16 -13.25
CA PRO A 89 -1.24 9.91 -13.83
C PRO A 89 -1.76 10.96 -12.86
N ASN A 90 -2.13 12.14 -13.39
CA ASN A 90 -2.76 13.17 -12.60
C ASN A 90 -4.01 12.63 -11.91
N GLY A 91 -4.19 13.00 -10.66
CA GLY A 91 -5.33 12.60 -9.86
C GLY A 91 -5.38 13.42 -8.58
N GLU A 92 -6.52 13.43 -7.95
CA GLU A 92 -6.70 14.05 -6.64
C GLU A 92 -7.38 13.02 -5.73
N TYR A 93 -6.58 12.43 -4.84
CA TYR A 93 -7.04 11.39 -3.92
C TYR A 93 -7.03 11.93 -2.49
N ARG A 94 -8.10 11.62 -1.76
CA ARG A 94 -8.12 11.85 -0.31
C ARG A 94 -7.26 10.85 0.43
N TYR A 95 -7.16 9.65 -0.12
CA TYR A 95 -6.47 8.52 0.50
C TYR A 95 -5.52 7.85 -0.47
N ALA A 96 -4.41 7.33 0.09
CA ALA A 96 -3.57 6.36 -0.59
C ALA A 96 -3.38 5.13 0.30
N TYR A 97 -3.29 3.97 -0.31
CA TYR A 97 -3.11 2.71 0.40
C TYR A 97 -2.13 1.80 -0.36
N ALA A 98 -1.19 1.20 0.36
CA ALA A 98 -0.28 0.21 -0.18
C ALA A 98 -0.04 -0.91 0.83
N ALA A 99 -0.28 -2.16 0.42
CA ALA A 99 -0.02 -3.33 1.24
C ALA A 99 1.10 -4.18 0.67
N ASN A 100 2.14 -4.41 1.48
CA ASN A 100 3.28 -5.24 1.10
C ASN A 100 4.09 -4.74 -0.12
N VAL A 101 4.04 -3.46 -0.42
CA VAL A 101 4.73 -2.83 -1.55
C VAL A 101 6.16 -2.44 -1.18
N LEU A 102 6.35 -1.73 -0.06
CA LEU A 102 7.64 -1.12 0.28
C LEU A 102 8.79 -2.11 0.39
N HIS A 103 8.54 -3.34 0.84
CA HIS A 103 9.60 -4.35 0.99
C HIS A 103 9.87 -5.16 -0.30
N ILE A 104 9.00 -5.04 -1.31
CA ILE A 104 9.17 -5.72 -2.61
C ILE A 104 9.88 -4.81 -3.62
N MET A 105 9.55 -3.52 -3.63
CA MET A 105 10.19 -2.55 -4.53
C MET A 105 11.66 -2.31 -4.15
N SER A 106 12.43 -1.71 -5.04
CA SER A 106 13.80 -1.26 -4.73
C SER A 106 13.79 -0.18 -3.64
N GLU A 107 14.73 -0.27 -2.68
CA GLU A 107 14.90 0.76 -1.64
C GLU A 107 15.17 2.14 -2.23
N LYS A 108 15.86 2.21 -3.35
CA LYS A 108 16.16 3.45 -4.07
C LYS A 108 14.92 4.21 -4.55
N LEU A 109 13.77 3.51 -4.63
CA LEU A 109 12.49 4.10 -5.05
C LEU A 109 11.69 4.67 -3.87
N LEU A 110 12.19 4.55 -2.63
CA LEU A 110 11.49 5.07 -1.46
C LEU A 110 11.27 6.60 -1.52
N PRO A 111 12.24 7.43 -1.95
CA PRO A 111 11.98 8.85 -2.17
C PRO A 111 10.91 9.11 -3.24
N SER A 112 10.91 8.31 -4.32
CA SER A 112 9.99 8.48 -5.44
C SER A 112 8.54 8.25 -5.04
N ILE A 113 8.24 7.20 -4.27
CA ILE A 113 6.85 6.89 -3.88
C ILE A 113 6.23 8.05 -3.07
N PHE A 114 6.97 8.65 -2.13
CA PHE A 114 6.46 9.78 -1.34
C PHE A 114 6.38 11.07 -2.15
N LYS A 115 7.33 11.30 -3.06
CA LYS A 115 7.27 12.43 -3.99
C LYS A 115 6.02 12.36 -4.87
N GLU A 116 5.75 11.22 -5.49
CA GLU A 116 4.59 11.03 -6.35
C GLU A 116 3.27 11.11 -5.54
N LEU A 117 3.24 10.52 -4.32
CA LEU A 117 2.09 10.66 -3.42
C LEU A 117 1.78 12.13 -3.09
N LYS A 118 2.80 12.96 -2.92
CA LYS A 118 2.62 14.40 -2.70
C LYS A 118 1.87 15.08 -3.84
N GLU A 119 2.08 14.64 -5.07
CA GLU A 119 1.41 15.26 -6.23
C GLU A 119 -0.05 14.81 -6.38
N VAL A 120 -0.40 13.61 -5.90
CA VAL A 120 -1.72 13.00 -6.14
C VAL A 120 -2.63 12.92 -4.90
N VAL A 121 -2.09 12.93 -3.69
CA VAL A 121 -2.88 12.96 -2.44
C VAL A 121 -3.12 14.41 -2.06
N GLN A 122 -4.34 14.81 -1.80
CA GLN A 122 -4.70 16.21 -1.43
C GLN A 122 -4.13 16.62 -0.06
N ALA A 123 -3.95 17.90 0.19
CA ALA A 123 -3.56 18.41 1.51
C ALA A 123 -4.59 17.96 2.57
N GLY A 124 -4.12 17.54 3.74
CA GLY A 124 -4.96 16.92 4.78
C GLY A 124 -5.38 15.47 4.47
N GLY A 125 -4.99 14.93 3.32
CA GLY A 125 -5.24 13.53 2.97
C GLY A 125 -4.36 12.56 3.76
N ILE A 126 -4.68 11.27 3.66
CA ILE A 126 -4.05 10.20 4.44
C ILE A 126 -3.41 9.17 3.50
N ALA A 127 -2.17 8.79 3.80
CA ALA A 127 -1.50 7.66 3.16
C ALA A 127 -1.27 6.53 4.18
N VAL A 128 -1.62 5.30 3.80
CA VAL A 128 -1.55 4.11 4.67
C VAL A 128 -0.66 3.06 4.04
N PHE A 129 0.35 2.60 4.79
CA PHE A 129 1.25 1.54 4.36
C PHE A 129 1.19 0.35 5.31
N TYR A 130 0.91 -0.83 4.78
CA TYR A 130 0.94 -2.08 5.53
C TYR A 130 2.12 -2.94 5.10
N GLY A 131 2.83 -3.50 6.08
CA GLY A 131 3.93 -4.44 5.87
C GLY A 131 4.81 -4.60 7.11
N PRO A 132 5.88 -5.40 7.01
CA PRO A 132 6.88 -5.50 8.06
C PRO A 132 7.88 -4.34 7.97
N PHE A 133 8.37 -3.90 9.14
CA PHE A 133 9.41 -2.87 9.26
C PHE A 133 10.48 -3.30 10.26
N LYS A 134 11.68 -2.74 10.12
CA LYS A 134 12.72 -2.72 11.12
C LYS A 134 12.66 -1.41 11.91
N TYR A 135 13.19 -1.42 13.10
CA TYR A 135 13.32 -0.26 13.99
C TYR A 135 14.76 -0.15 14.45
N ASN A 136 15.39 1.00 14.23
CA ASN A 136 16.82 1.24 14.53
C ASN A 136 17.74 0.15 13.95
N GLY A 137 17.44 -0.32 12.72
CA GLY A 137 18.18 -1.37 12.04
C GLY A 137 17.90 -2.80 12.52
N TYR A 138 17.05 -2.99 13.55
CA TYR A 138 16.76 -4.30 14.13
C TYR A 138 15.43 -4.86 13.61
N PHE A 139 15.41 -6.16 13.34
CA PHE A 139 14.17 -6.88 13.04
C PHE A 139 13.33 -7.02 14.30
N THR A 140 12.01 -6.86 14.16
CA THR A 140 11.05 -7.04 15.27
C THR A 140 10.99 -8.50 15.74
N THR A 141 11.29 -9.46 14.86
CA THR A 141 11.27 -10.91 15.16
C THR A 141 12.24 -11.67 14.25
N ASP A 142 12.60 -12.88 14.67
CA ASP A 142 13.35 -13.82 13.82
C ASP A 142 12.59 -14.22 12.56
N SER A 143 11.27 -14.23 12.60
CA SER A 143 10.43 -14.48 11.42
C SER A 143 10.62 -13.39 10.36
N ASN A 144 10.63 -12.13 10.76
CA ASN A 144 10.89 -11.01 9.85
C ASN A 144 12.33 -11.05 9.30
N LYS A 145 13.30 -11.44 10.11
CA LYS A 145 14.68 -11.63 9.63
C LYS A 145 14.75 -12.68 8.52
N ARG A 146 14.16 -13.86 8.73
CA ARG A 146 14.12 -14.92 7.70
C ARG A 146 13.35 -14.48 6.45
N PHE A 147 12.30 -13.67 6.62
CA PHE A 147 11.54 -13.12 5.49
C PHE A 147 12.38 -12.11 4.69
N ASP A 148 13.14 -11.25 5.34
CA ASP A 148 14.11 -10.33 4.68
C ASP A 148 15.16 -11.11 3.87
N GLU A 149 15.73 -12.16 4.45
CA GLU A 149 16.70 -13.01 3.74
C GLU A 149 16.07 -13.67 2.49
N TRP A 150 14.83 -14.09 2.58
CA TRP A 150 14.12 -14.66 1.43
C TRP A 150 13.81 -13.61 0.36
N LEU A 151 13.42 -12.38 0.72
CA LEU A 151 13.21 -11.26 -0.21
C LEU A 151 14.51 -10.95 -0.97
N ARG A 152 15.62 -10.82 -0.25
CA ARG A 152 16.96 -10.50 -0.83
C ARG A 152 17.49 -11.59 -1.76
N LYS A 153 17.12 -12.84 -1.54
CA LYS A 153 17.44 -13.94 -2.48
C LYS A 153 16.69 -13.80 -3.80
N LYS A 154 15.49 -13.19 -3.81
CA LYS A 154 14.71 -12.94 -5.03
C LYS A 154 15.16 -11.68 -5.76
N SER A 155 15.48 -10.64 -5.03
CA SER A 155 16.00 -9.38 -5.53
C SER A 155 16.88 -8.74 -4.48
N SER A 156 18.11 -8.40 -4.83
CA SER A 156 19.07 -7.78 -3.91
C SER A 156 18.63 -6.40 -3.38
N GLU A 157 17.72 -5.75 -4.10
CA GLU A 157 17.17 -4.44 -3.73
C GLU A 157 15.88 -4.53 -2.90
N ALA A 158 15.23 -5.70 -2.85
CA ALA A 158 14.10 -5.97 -1.97
C ALA A 158 14.58 -6.18 -0.53
N GLY A 159 13.68 -6.05 0.43
CA GLY A 159 13.97 -6.29 1.85
C GLY A 159 13.07 -5.46 2.76
N ILE A 160 13.00 -5.84 4.02
CA ILE A 160 12.24 -5.11 5.04
C ILE A 160 12.89 -3.74 5.28
N ARG A 161 12.11 -2.67 5.13
CA ARG A 161 12.60 -1.30 5.29
C ARG A 161 12.79 -0.94 6.75
N ASP A 162 13.79 -0.12 7.00
CA ASP A 162 13.96 0.55 8.28
C ASP A 162 12.91 1.67 8.37
N ILE A 163 12.17 1.74 9.48
CA ILE A 163 11.10 2.72 9.62
C ILE A 163 11.65 4.15 9.57
N GLU A 164 12.82 4.38 10.14
CA GLU A 164 13.44 5.70 10.18
C GLU A 164 13.73 6.24 8.76
N MET A 165 14.11 5.37 7.82
CA MET A 165 14.25 5.75 6.41
C MET A 165 12.89 6.13 5.80
N VAL A 166 11.85 5.34 6.07
CA VAL A 166 10.49 5.61 5.58
C VAL A 166 9.99 6.95 6.13
N LEU A 167 10.20 7.21 7.42
CA LEU A 167 9.80 8.46 8.08
C LEU A 167 10.53 9.67 7.51
N ALA A 168 11.84 9.54 7.23
CA ALA A 168 12.64 10.62 6.64
C ALA A 168 12.11 11.01 5.25
N GLU A 169 11.87 10.03 4.38
CA GLU A 169 11.38 10.29 3.02
C GLU A 169 9.93 10.80 3.01
N ALA A 170 9.09 10.31 3.91
CA ALA A 170 7.75 10.82 4.11
C ALA A 170 7.80 12.30 4.52
N HIS A 171 8.61 12.64 5.53
CA HIS A 171 8.76 14.00 6.02
C HIS A 171 9.28 14.95 4.95
N ASN A 172 10.31 14.55 4.19
CA ASN A 172 10.87 15.31 3.07
C ASN A 172 9.82 15.65 1.99
N SER A 173 8.79 14.82 1.88
CA SER A 173 7.69 14.98 0.93
C SER A 173 6.42 15.59 1.53
N GLY A 174 6.48 16.07 2.78
CA GLY A 174 5.35 16.75 3.45
C GLY A 174 4.33 15.78 4.06
N PHE A 175 4.74 14.55 4.38
CA PHE A 175 3.91 13.59 5.13
C PHE A 175 4.44 13.44 6.56
N THR A 176 3.53 13.42 7.51
CA THR A 176 3.84 13.20 8.93
C THR A 176 3.19 11.90 9.40
N LEU A 177 3.96 11.01 10.03
CA LEU A 177 3.40 9.83 10.67
C LEU A 177 2.48 10.25 11.82
N ILE A 178 1.24 9.77 11.80
CA ILE A 178 0.26 10.01 12.86
C ILE A 178 -0.03 8.75 13.67
N GLU A 179 0.14 7.56 13.09
CA GLU A 179 -0.02 6.30 13.81
C GLU A 179 0.92 5.22 13.27
N ASP A 180 1.47 4.40 14.18
CA ASP A 180 2.18 3.15 13.92
C ASP A 180 1.47 2.03 14.67
N ILE A 181 0.69 1.23 13.94
CA ILE A 181 -0.25 0.27 14.51
C ILE A 181 0.32 -1.13 14.35
N ALA A 182 0.52 -1.83 15.47
CA ALA A 182 0.93 -3.23 15.46
C ALA A 182 -0.16 -4.12 14.87
N MET A 183 0.21 -4.90 13.86
CA MET A 183 -0.68 -5.77 13.10
C MET A 183 -0.31 -7.25 13.27
N PRO A 184 -1.23 -8.19 13.03
CA PRO A 184 -0.92 -9.62 13.05
C PRO A 184 0.27 -9.99 12.17
N ALA A 185 0.93 -11.11 12.52
CA ALA A 185 2.08 -11.67 11.82
C ALA A 185 3.29 -10.70 11.74
N ASN A 186 3.50 -9.91 12.80
CA ASN A 186 4.64 -9.00 12.95
C ASN A 186 4.74 -7.94 11.84
N ASN A 187 3.59 -7.50 11.35
CA ASN A 187 3.46 -6.36 10.45
C ASN A 187 3.06 -5.11 11.21
N GLN A 188 3.13 -3.97 10.54
CA GLN A 188 2.66 -2.68 11.00
C GLN A 188 1.74 -2.06 9.96
N LEU A 189 0.85 -1.19 10.41
CA LEU A 189 0.09 -0.28 9.56
C LEU A 189 0.52 1.14 9.90
N LEU A 190 1.29 1.75 9.02
CA LEU A 190 1.77 3.13 9.18
C LEU A 190 0.77 4.08 8.53
N VAL A 191 0.31 5.06 9.30
CA VAL A 191 -0.67 6.06 8.86
C VAL A 191 0.00 7.42 8.82
N PHE A 192 0.02 8.05 7.65
CA PHE A 192 0.62 9.35 7.41
C PHE A 192 -0.45 10.38 7.03
N SER A 193 -0.34 11.59 7.54
CA SER A 193 -1.11 12.75 7.10
C SER A 193 -0.26 13.62 6.17
N ARG A 194 -0.82 14.02 5.02
CA ARG A 194 -0.22 15.04 4.16
C ARG A 194 -0.45 16.42 4.75
N GLN A 195 0.64 17.20 4.89
CA GLN A 195 0.62 18.60 5.34
C GLN A 195 0.17 19.52 4.21
#